data_0cf419757fb2de535bd949f90f7ecac3
#
_entry.id   0cf419757fb2de535bd949f90f7ecac3
#
_cell.length_a   1.000
_cell.length_b   1.000
_cell.length_c   1.000
_cell.angle_alpha   90.00
_cell.angle_beta   90.00
_cell.angle_gamma   90.00
#
_symmetry.space_group_name_H-M   'P 1'
#
loop_
_entity.id
_entity.type
_entity.pdbx_description
1 polymer ?
#
loop_
_entity_poly.entity_id
_entity_poly.type
_entity_poly.pdbx_seq_one_letter_code
_entity_poly.pdbx_strand_id
1 'polypeptide(L)'
;MLIDAVGNKHAPMNGPARIVSLVPSLTELLFALDLQAQVVGRTAFCIEPEGLIDAIPVVGGTKTSELDKLAALRPSHVLVNIDETPKELAEQIGALGARIVVTHPNSPADNIPLFQLIGGLFGRHAQAARLVGDLQDELQQSESWPERKVLYLIWKRPWMTVSQD
;
A
#
# COMPACT_ATOMS: atom_id res chain seq x y z
N MET A 1 -5.67 -0.27 19.04
CA MET A 1 -6.67 -0.45 17.95
C MET A 1 -6.08 0.24 16.73
N LEU A 2 -6.02 -0.47 15.60
CA LEU A 2 -5.44 0.05 14.36
C LEU A 2 -6.55 0.75 13.57
N ILE A 3 -6.26 1.96 13.08
CA ILE A 3 -7.25 2.80 12.38
C ILE A 3 -6.65 3.19 11.02
N ASP A 4 -7.40 3.00 9.95
CA ASP A 4 -7.00 3.36 8.59
C ASP A 4 -7.35 4.82 8.22
N ALA A 5 -7.02 5.23 7.01
CA ALA A 5 -7.15 6.62 6.56
C ALA A 5 -8.59 7.16 6.53
N VAL A 6 -9.60 6.29 6.54
CA VAL A 6 -11.03 6.68 6.56
C VAL A 6 -11.70 6.38 7.90
N GLY A 7 -10.92 6.04 8.94
CA GLY A 7 -11.40 5.80 10.29
C GLY A 7 -11.93 4.40 10.56
N ASN A 8 -11.76 3.44 9.65
CA ASN A 8 -12.12 2.06 9.91
C ASN A 8 -11.19 1.45 10.96
N LYS A 9 -11.80 0.69 11.86
CA LYS A 9 -11.09 0.02 12.95
C LYS A 9 -10.74 -1.42 12.56
N HIS A 10 -9.48 -1.76 12.68
CA HIS A 10 -8.96 -3.09 12.35
C HIS A 10 -8.43 -3.79 13.61
N ALA A 11 -8.76 -5.06 13.75
CA ALA A 11 -8.12 -5.93 14.73
C ALA A 11 -6.88 -6.58 14.12
N PRO A 12 -5.80 -6.77 14.90
CA PRO A 12 -4.66 -7.56 14.45
C PRO A 12 -5.10 -8.94 13.94
N MET A 13 -4.43 -9.41 12.87
CA MET A 13 -4.71 -10.70 12.29
C MET A 13 -4.11 -11.81 13.16
N ASN A 14 -4.92 -12.83 13.48
CA ASN A 14 -4.46 -14.02 14.16
C ASN A 14 -4.20 -15.13 13.12
N GLY A 15 -2.93 -15.34 12.77
CA GLY A 15 -2.52 -16.34 11.78
C GLY A 15 -2.23 -15.73 10.40
N PRO A 16 -1.96 -16.57 9.38
CA PRO A 16 -1.59 -16.11 8.05
C PRO A 16 -2.77 -15.42 7.35
N ALA A 17 -2.51 -14.25 6.78
CA ALA A 17 -3.46 -13.52 5.97
C ALA A 17 -3.39 -13.94 4.50
N ARG A 18 -4.43 -13.59 3.73
CA ARG A 18 -4.45 -13.62 2.27
C ARG A 18 -4.64 -12.19 1.80
N ILE A 19 -3.54 -11.54 1.42
CA ILE A 19 -3.50 -10.11 1.15
C ILE A 19 -3.52 -9.89 -0.36
N VAL A 20 -4.41 -9.04 -0.83
CA VAL A 20 -4.36 -8.46 -2.17
C VAL A 20 -3.92 -7.00 -2.05
N SER A 21 -2.93 -6.61 -2.82
CA SER A 21 -2.48 -5.21 -2.90
C SER A 21 -2.91 -4.61 -4.23
N LEU A 22 -3.67 -3.51 -4.18
CA LEU A 22 -4.09 -2.78 -5.38
C LEU A 22 -3.20 -1.56 -5.67
N VAL A 23 -2.09 -1.39 -4.92
CA VAL A 23 -1.21 -0.23 -5.01
C VAL A 23 0.25 -0.68 -5.08
N PRO A 24 1.06 -0.21 -6.04
CA PRO A 24 2.46 -0.60 -6.18
C PRO A 24 3.28 -0.40 -4.91
N SER A 25 3.26 0.78 -4.32
CA SER A 25 4.03 1.09 -3.10
C SER A 25 3.62 0.25 -1.89
N LEU A 26 2.33 -0.10 -1.77
CA LEU A 26 1.87 -1.01 -0.71
C LEU A 26 2.34 -2.45 -0.95
N THR A 27 2.48 -2.85 -2.21
CA THR A 27 3.06 -4.15 -2.55
C THR A 27 4.52 -4.22 -2.09
N GLU A 28 5.31 -3.21 -2.42
CA GLU A 28 6.70 -3.10 -1.96
C GLU A 28 6.80 -3.08 -0.42
N LEU A 29 5.91 -2.33 0.25
CA LEU A 29 5.83 -2.32 1.71
C LEU A 29 5.55 -3.71 2.30
N LEU A 30 4.65 -4.49 1.69
CA LEU A 30 4.39 -5.87 2.14
C LEU A 30 5.64 -6.75 2.05
N PHE A 31 6.45 -6.59 1.00
CA PHE A 31 7.73 -7.30 0.89
C PHE A 31 8.74 -6.80 1.93
N ALA A 32 8.85 -5.48 2.15
CA ALA A 32 9.72 -4.91 3.18
C ALA A 32 9.35 -5.35 4.61
N LEU A 33 8.09 -5.73 4.82
CA LEU A 33 7.57 -6.27 6.08
C LEU A 33 7.65 -7.81 6.18
N ASP A 34 8.34 -8.50 5.29
CA ASP A 34 8.42 -9.97 5.22
C ASP A 34 7.03 -10.64 5.11
N LEU A 35 6.10 -10.05 4.35
CA LEU A 35 4.75 -10.55 4.14
C LEU A 35 4.53 -11.15 2.74
N GLN A 36 5.58 -11.28 1.91
CA GLN A 36 5.49 -11.76 0.52
C GLN A 36 4.74 -13.10 0.38
N ALA A 37 4.93 -14.03 1.30
CA ALA A 37 4.23 -15.32 1.30
C ALA A 37 2.71 -15.21 1.55
N GLN A 38 2.24 -14.07 2.03
CA GLN A 38 0.84 -13.80 2.30
C GLN A 38 0.16 -12.96 1.19
N VAL A 39 0.95 -12.44 0.24
CA VAL A 39 0.42 -11.69 -0.91
C VAL A 39 -0.09 -12.68 -1.94
N VAL A 40 -1.40 -12.70 -2.13
CA VAL A 40 -2.09 -13.65 -3.04
C VAL A 40 -2.58 -13.01 -4.33
N GLY A 41 -2.49 -11.67 -4.46
CA GLY A 41 -2.89 -10.96 -5.66
C GLY A 41 -2.35 -9.52 -5.68
N ARG A 42 -2.14 -9.00 -6.88
CA ARG A 42 -1.61 -7.66 -7.15
C ARG A 42 -2.23 -7.04 -8.39
N THR A 43 -2.04 -5.74 -8.59
CA THR A 43 -2.36 -5.13 -9.89
C THR A 43 -1.24 -5.36 -10.92
N ALA A 44 -1.56 -5.10 -12.19
CA ALA A 44 -0.56 -5.15 -13.26
C ALA A 44 0.54 -4.08 -13.12
N PHE A 45 0.29 -3.02 -12.33
CA PHE A 45 1.25 -1.94 -12.06
C PHE A 45 2.21 -2.24 -10.91
N CYS A 46 1.93 -3.26 -10.10
CA CYS A 46 2.84 -3.73 -9.06
C CYS A 46 3.92 -4.59 -9.72
N ILE A 47 5.02 -3.99 -10.13
CA ILE A 47 6.13 -4.63 -10.85
C ILE A 47 7.36 -4.88 -9.98
N GLU A 48 7.40 -4.28 -8.81
CA GLU A 48 8.48 -4.42 -7.82
C GLU A 48 8.04 -5.25 -6.59
N PRO A 49 8.96 -5.99 -5.96
CA PRO A 49 10.37 -6.23 -6.36
C PRO A 49 10.49 -7.17 -7.57
N GLU A 50 11.30 -6.77 -8.57
CA GLU A 50 11.49 -7.51 -9.81
C GLU A 50 11.90 -8.97 -9.54
N GLY A 51 11.32 -9.91 -10.30
CA GLY A 51 11.57 -11.35 -10.19
C GLY A 51 10.90 -12.02 -8.99
N LEU A 52 10.62 -11.32 -7.90
CA LEU A 52 9.95 -11.89 -6.74
C LEU A 52 8.41 -11.82 -6.84
N ILE A 53 7.92 -10.85 -7.60
CA ILE A 53 6.49 -10.59 -7.72
C ILE A 53 5.81 -11.39 -8.84
N ASP A 54 6.57 -11.96 -9.76
CA ASP A 54 6.07 -12.56 -11.00
C ASP A 54 5.10 -13.74 -10.77
N ALA A 55 5.31 -14.47 -9.69
CA ALA A 55 4.46 -15.60 -9.32
C ALA A 55 3.10 -15.18 -8.71
N ILE A 56 2.91 -13.89 -8.39
CA ILE A 56 1.70 -13.40 -7.75
C ILE A 56 0.66 -13.06 -8.82
N PRO A 57 -0.56 -13.65 -8.75
CA PRO A 57 -1.63 -13.42 -9.70
C PRO A 57 -2.00 -11.94 -9.87
N VAL A 58 -2.20 -11.52 -11.11
CA VAL A 58 -2.68 -10.17 -11.46
C VAL A 58 -4.21 -10.15 -11.46
N VAL A 59 -4.79 -9.25 -10.67
CA VAL A 59 -6.24 -9.06 -10.53
C VAL A 59 -6.78 -7.86 -11.33
N GLY A 60 -6.01 -7.30 -12.23
CA GLY A 60 -6.38 -6.13 -13.04
C GLY A 60 -5.54 -4.90 -12.75
N GLY A 61 -6.10 -3.72 -13.00
CA GLY A 61 -5.47 -2.43 -12.70
C GLY A 61 -5.92 -1.85 -11.36
N THR A 62 -5.35 -0.69 -10.98
CA THR A 62 -5.72 0.02 -9.73
C THR A 62 -7.18 0.50 -9.74
N LYS A 63 -7.67 0.95 -10.90
CA LYS A 63 -9.04 1.47 -11.09
C LYS A 63 -10.02 0.46 -11.69
N THR A 64 -9.53 -0.68 -12.20
CA THR A 64 -10.32 -1.66 -12.98
C THR A 64 -9.95 -3.08 -12.58
N SER A 65 -10.05 -3.38 -11.28
CA SER A 65 -9.81 -4.75 -10.80
C SER A 65 -10.92 -5.70 -11.26
N GLU A 66 -10.52 -6.92 -11.63
CA GLU A 66 -11.43 -7.98 -12.05
C GLU A 66 -11.98 -8.70 -10.80
N LEU A 67 -13.22 -8.38 -10.42
CA LEU A 67 -13.85 -8.88 -9.19
C LEU A 67 -13.90 -10.41 -9.12
N ASP A 68 -14.12 -11.10 -10.22
CA ASP A 68 -14.16 -12.57 -10.27
C ASP A 68 -12.80 -13.18 -9.93
N LYS A 69 -11.71 -12.61 -10.49
CA LYS A 69 -10.34 -13.03 -10.16
C LYS A 69 -10.03 -12.78 -8.70
N LEU A 70 -10.42 -11.62 -8.20
CA LEU A 70 -10.21 -11.22 -6.81
C LEU A 70 -11.00 -12.15 -5.87
N ALA A 71 -12.26 -12.45 -6.17
CA ALA A 71 -13.09 -13.37 -5.40
C ALA A 71 -12.51 -14.79 -5.37
N ALA A 72 -11.99 -15.28 -6.50
CA ALA A 72 -11.36 -16.60 -6.58
C ALA A 72 -10.12 -16.73 -5.66
N LEU A 73 -9.42 -15.62 -5.40
CA LEU A 73 -8.30 -15.58 -4.46
C LEU A 73 -8.73 -15.65 -2.99
N ARG A 74 -10.01 -15.43 -2.69
CA ARG A 74 -10.56 -15.40 -1.33
C ARG A 74 -9.70 -14.58 -0.37
N PRO A 75 -9.47 -13.28 -0.64
CA PRO A 75 -8.63 -12.45 0.20
C PRO A 75 -9.27 -12.24 1.57
N SER A 76 -8.44 -12.24 2.62
CA SER A 76 -8.85 -11.79 3.94
C SER A 76 -8.80 -10.26 4.05
N HIS A 77 -7.82 -9.66 3.36
CA HIS A 77 -7.59 -8.21 3.34
C HIS A 77 -7.26 -7.74 1.93
N VAL A 78 -7.73 -6.54 1.59
CA VAL A 78 -7.36 -5.84 0.37
C VAL A 78 -6.87 -4.45 0.74
N LEU A 79 -5.64 -4.12 0.33
CA LEU A 79 -5.03 -2.82 0.57
C LEU A 79 -5.31 -1.91 -0.62
N VAL A 80 -5.83 -0.72 -0.33
CA VAL A 80 -6.22 0.28 -1.31
C VAL A 80 -5.70 1.67 -0.91
N ASN A 81 -5.64 2.59 -1.89
CA ASN A 81 -5.34 4.00 -1.65
C ASN A 81 -6.49 4.86 -2.18
N ILE A 82 -6.81 5.94 -1.47
CA ILE A 82 -7.93 6.84 -1.81
C ILE A 82 -7.77 7.42 -3.22
N ASP A 83 -6.55 7.82 -3.60
CA ASP A 83 -6.30 8.48 -4.88
C ASP A 83 -6.32 7.52 -6.08
N GLU A 84 -6.05 6.23 -5.83
CA GLU A 84 -5.88 5.24 -6.88
C GLU A 84 -7.09 4.32 -7.04
N THR A 85 -7.80 4.03 -5.95
CA THR A 85 -8.89 3.04 -5.95
C THR A 85 -10.23 3.75 -5.82
N PRO A 86 -11.11 3.69 -6.84
CA PRO A 86 -12.46 4.23 -6.74
C PRO A 86 -13.22 3.64 -5.55
N LYS A 87 -13.96 4.50 -4.84
CA LYS A 87 -14.72 4.09 -3.66
C LYS A 87 -15.70 2.95 -3.96
N GLU A 88 -16.38 3.04 -5.07
CA GLU A 88 -17.34 2.02 -5.53
C GLU A 88 -16.69 0.66 -5.74
N LEU A 89 -15.44 0.64 -6.25
CA LEU A 89 -14.67 -0.59 -6.40
C LEU A 89 -14.30 -1.17 -5.03
N ALA A 90 -13.86 -0.33 -4.08
CA ALA A 90 -13.56 -0.76 -2.73
C ALA A 90 -14.80 -1.35 -2.03
N GLU A 91 -15.97 -0.73 -2.19
CA GLU A 91 -17.25 -1.22 -1.66
C GLU A 91 -17.62 -2.59 -2.27
N GLN A 92 -17.49 -2.76 -3.59
CA GLN A 92 -17.73 -4.04 -4.27
C GLN A 92 -16.80 -5.14 -3.77
N ILE A 93 -15.51 -4.82 -3.56
CA ILE A 93 -14.53 -5.77 -3.00
C ILE A 93 -14.90 -6.13 -1.56
N GLY A 94 -15.32 -5.15 -0.76
CA GLY A 94 -15.80 -5.39 0.60
C GLY A 94 -17.01 -6.32 0.65
N ALA A 95 -17.92 -6.22 -0.31
CA ALA A 95 -19.08 -7.11 -0.45
C ALA A 95 -18.70 -8.58 -0.71
N LEU A 96 -17.48 -8.85 -1.19
CA LEU A 96 -16.93 -10.22 -1.33
C LEU A 96 -16.47 -10.82 0.02
N GLY A 97 -16.57 -10.06 1.13
CA GLY A 97 -16.18 -10.50 2.47
C GLY A 97 -14.73 -10.18 2.85
N ALA A 98 -13.97 -9.49 2.00
CA ALA A 98 -12.63 -9.01 2.32
C ALA A 98 -12.67 -7.77 3.22
N ARG A 99 -11.73 -7.65 4.13
CA ARG A 99 -11.50 -6.40 4.90
C ARG A 99 -10.72 -5.42 4.05
N ILE A 100 -11.28 -4.26 3.81
CA ILE A 100 -10.61 -3.18 3.06
C ILE A 100 -9.79 -2.35 4.05
N VAL A 101 -8.50 -2.19 3.77
CA VAL A 101 -7.59 -1.29 4.51
C VAL A 101 -7.27 -0.13 3.60
N VAL A 102 -7.76 1.04 3.97
CA VAL A 102 -7.65 2.26 3.16
C VAL A 102 -6.44 3.07 3.61
N THR A 103 -5.59 3.46 2.67
CA THR A 103 -4.39 4.26 2.92
C THR A 103 -4.46 5.59 2.18
N HIS A 104 -3.77 6.61 2.69
CA HIS A 104 -3.68 7.93 2.07
C HIS A 104 -2.47 8.72 2.60
N PRO A 105 -1.23 8.25 2.40
CA PRO A 105 -0.05 9.02 2.75
C PRO A 105 0.14 10.16 1.74
N ASN A 106 0.18 11.41 2.22
CA ASN A 106 0.37 12.62 1.40
C ASN A 106 1.79 13.21 1.52
N SER A 107 2.54 12.76 2.51
CA SER A 107 3.91 13.19 2.76
C SER A 107 4.78 11.99 3.13
N PRO A 108 6.12 12.12 3.05
CA PRO A 108 7.02 11.08 3.54
C PRO A 108 6.75 10.70 5.00
N ALA A 109 6.44 11.66 5.87
CA ALA A 109 6.17 11.43 7.28
C ALA A 109 4.90 10.60 7.53
N ASP A 110 3.92 10.65 6.63
CA ASP A 110 2.68 9.87 6.75
C ASP A 110 2.91 8.36 6.57
N ASN A 111 4.08 7.96 6.07
CA ASN A 111 4.46 6.55 6.01
C ASN A 111 4.79 5.98 7.39
N ILE A 112 5.11 6.80 8.39
CA ILE A 112 5.33 6.34 9.77
C ILE A 112 4.07 5.63 10.34
N PRO A 113 2.90 6.29 10.41
CA PRO A 113 1.68 5.61 10.85
C PRO A 113 1.22 4.50 9.89
N LEU A 114 1.50 4.61 8.59
CA LEU A 114 1.21 3.54 7.62
C LEU A 114 1.99 2.27 7.93
N PHE A 115 3.31 2.35 8.15
CA PHE A 115 4.15 1.20 8.52
C PHE A 115 3.68 0.55 9.82
N GLN A 116 3.30 1.37 10.82
CA GLN A 116 2.75 0.91 12.09
C GLN A 116 1.39 0.22 11.91
N LEU A 117 0.52 0.75 11.07
CA LEU A 117 -0.78 0.16 10.75
C LEU A 117 -0.61 -1.22 10.12
N ILE A 118 0.15 -1.33 9.03
CA ILE A 118 0.31 -2.58 8.30
C ILE A 118 1.11 -3.59 9.12
N GLY A 119 2.19 -3.16 9.77
CA GLY A 119 2.97 -4.02 10.66
C GLY A 119 2.17 -4.54 11.86
N GLY A 120 1.35 -3.68 12.47
CA GLY A 120 0.46 -4.07 13.57
C GLY A 120 -0.66 -5.01 13.14
N LEU A 121 -1.22 -4.77 11.95
CA LEU A 121 -2.31 -5.59 11.40
C LEU A 121 -1.87 -7.03 11.13
N PHE A 122 -0.67 -7.22 10.60
CA PHE A 122 -0.16 -8.53 10.18
C PHE A 122 0.96 -9.07 11.08
N GLY A 123 1.13 -8.52 12.29
CA GLY A 123 2.09 -9.04 13.28
C GLY A 123 3.56 -8.85 12.89
N ARG A 124 3.89 -7.77 12.19
CA ARG A 124 5.25 -7.41 11.75
C ARG A 124 5.79 -6.16 12.45
N HIS A 125 5.59 -6.10 13.77
CA HIS A 125 5.96 -4.93 14.60
C HIS A 125 7.45 -4.59 14.52
N ALA A 126 8.33 -5.58 14.55
CA ALA A 126 9.77 -5.36 14.51
C ALA A 126 10.23 -4.80 13.14
N GLN A 127 9.70 -5.35 12.04
CA GLN A 127 9.99 -4.85 10.70
C GLN A 127 9.45 -3.42 10.50
N ALA A 128 8.22 -3.17 10.95
CA ALA A 128 7.64 -1.83 10.90
C ALA A 128 8.45 -0.83 11.73
N ALA A 129 8.89 -1.20 12.94
CA ALA A 129 9.72 -0.32 13.78
C ALA A 129 11.06 0.01 13.12
N ARG A 130 11.68 -0.94 12.41
CA ARG A 130 12.90 -0.69 11.63
C ARG A 130 12.63 0.34 10.52
N LEU A 131 11.60 0.12 9.68
CA LEU A 131 11.25 1.05 8.61
C LEU A 131 10.92 2.45 9.14
N VAL A 132 10.27 2.54 10.30
CA VAL A 132 9.99 3.82 10.96
C VAL A 132 11.28 4.51 11.37
N GLY A 133 12.23 3.78 11.98
CA GLY A 133 13.53 4.32 12.39
C GLY A 133 14.33 4.81 11.19
N ASP A 134 14.46 3.98 10.15
CA ASP A 134 15.17 4.33 8.91
C ASP A 134 14.58 5.62 8.28
N LEU A 135 13.24 5.71 8.19
CA LEU A 135 12.58 6.90 7.65
C LEU A 135 12.79 8.14 8.52
N GLN A 136 12.73 8.01 9.85
CA GLN A 136 12.95 9.14 10.76
C GLN A 136 14.38 9.67 10.64
N ASP A 137 15.37 8.79 10.52
CA ASP A 137 16.76 9.18 10.35
C ASP A 137 16.97 9.92 9.02
N GLU A 138 16.37 9.46 7.92
CA GLU A 138 16.42 10.13 6.62
C GLU A 138 15.72 11.49 6.63
N LEU A 139 14.56 11.60 7.26
CA LEU A 139 13.85 12.87 7.41
C LEU A 139 14.70 13.87 8.21
N GLN A 140 15.32 13.45 9.29
CA GLN A 140 16.18 14.30 10.11
C GLN A 140 17.43 14.77 9.31
N GLN A 141 18.05 13.87 8.56
CA GLN A 141 19.18 14.25 7.70
C GLN A 141 18.75 15.29 6.64
N SER A 142 17.58 15.13 6.04
CA SER A 142 17.08 16.02 4.99
C SER A 142 16.89 17.47 5.45
N GLU A 143 16.63 17.69 6.74
CA GLU A 143 16.52 19.04 7.33
C GLU A 143 17.82 19.84 7.22
N SER A 144 18.98 19.17 7.13
CA SER A 144 20.27 19.79 6.97
C SER A 144 20.64 20.12 5.52
N TRP A 145 19.86 19.65 4.56
CA TRP A 145 20.16 19.84 3.14
C TRP A 145 19.81 21.27 2.67
N PRO A 146 20.62 21.83 1.76
CA PRO A 146 20.32 23.14 1.22
C PRO A 146 19.03 23.10 0.41
N GLU A 147 18.20 24.12 0.59
CA GLU A 147 16.98 24.28 -0.19
C GLU A 147 17.32 24.42 -1.69
N ARG A 148 16.59 23.69 -2.53
CA ARG A 148 16.76 23.69 -3.99
C ARG A 148 15.40 23.81 -4.67
N LYS A 149 15.34 24.61 -5.73
CA LYS A 149 14.17 24.64 -6.61
C LYS A 149 14.25 23.47 -7.58
N VAL A 150 13.24 22.62 -7.55
CA VAL A 150 13.14 21.45 -8.44
C VAL A 150 11.79 21.46 -9.18
N LEU A 151 11.79 20.92 -10.39
CA LEU A 151 10.57 20.63 -11.13
C LEU A 151 10.52 19.11 -11.33
N TYR A 152 9.57 18.46 -10.70
CA TYR A 152 9.36 17.02 -10.83
C TYR A 152 8.31 16.74 -11.91
N LEU A 153 8.73 16.12 -13.02
CA LEU A 153 7.86 15.80 -14.15
C LEU A 153 7.51 14.31 -14.12
N ILE A 154 6.22 14.02 -13.99
CA ILE A 154 5.69 12.65 -13.96
C ILE A 154 5.24 12.16 -15.33
N TRP A 155 5.03 13.06 -16.30
CA TRP A 155 4.61 12.73 -17.66
C TRP A 155 5.12 13.70 -18.68
N LYS A 156 5.30 13.29 -19.95
CA LYS A 156 5.89 14.11 -21.01
C LYS A 156 4.88 14.67 -22.01
N ARG A 157 3.81 13.96 -22.29
CA ARG A 157 2.83 14.37 -23.31
C ARG A 157 1.40 14.08 -22.84
N PRO A 158 0.71 15.10 -22.25
CA PRO A 158 1.20 16.46 -21.95
C PRO A 158 2.25 16.47 -20.82
N TRP A 159 2.95 17.59 -20.65
CA TRP A 159 3.80 17.79 -19.48
C TRP A 159 2.93 17.85 -18.23
N MET A 160 3.20 16.97 -17.28
CA MET A 160 2.49 16.92 -16.01
C MET A 160 3.48 16.88 -14.85
N THR A 161 3.11 17.54 -13.76
CA THR A 161 3.87 17.58 -12.52
C THR A 161 2.93 17.28 -11.35
N VAL A 162 3.48 16.98 -10.18
CA VAL A 162 2.74 16.97 -8.92
C VAL A 162 2.57 18.38 -8.41
N SER A 163 1.43 18.67 -7.81
CA SER A 163 1.14 19.91 -7.10
C SER A 163 0.74 19.58 -5.67
N GLN A 164 1.02 20.48 -4.75
CA GLN A 164 0.34 20.49 -3.46
C GLN A 164 -0.95 21.28 -3.66
N ASP A 165 -2.08 20.67 -3.38
CA ASP A 165 -3.36 21.37 -3.27
C ASP A 165 -3.52 21.96 -1.87
#